data_cc0583949aaceab7746ab128de4d6059
#
_entry.id   cc0583949aaceab7746ab128de4d6059
#
_cell.length_a   1.000
_cell.length_b   1.000
_cell.length_c   1.000
_cell.angle_alpha   90.00
_cell.angle_beta   90.00
_cell.angle_gamma   90.00
#
_symmetry.space_group_name_H-M   'P 1'
#
loop_
_entity.id
_entity.type
_entity.pdbx_description
1 polymer ?
#
loop_
_entity_poly.entity_id
_entity_poly.type
_entity_poly.pdbx_seq_one_letter_code
_entity_poly.pdbx_strand_id
1 'polypeptide(L)'
;VSLKEEQLEALLRVNRGCAPDRIEHTMRETPNEPEPKESSMQGMTKTACLVAAGLVGIVGCAGMQQPGPGGMTFFVTSVGSGKGGDLGGLEGADRHCQSLAQAAGAGNRTWRAYLSTQAPRLNDPNFVNARDRIGTGPWRNAKGEVIARSVEDLHSAGSNLKKETALDERGRPVNSRTETPNKHDILTGSRPDGTAFPGPPFGDMTCGNWTKGGADGAAMTGHFDRAGPINSPWATSWNSAHPTLGCSMERIRPTGGDGLFYCFAAN
;
A
#
# COMPACT_ATOMS: atom_id res chain seq x y z
N VAL A 1 -26.64 -34.97 1.40
CA VAL A 1 -25.92 -36.24 1.63
C VAL A 1 -25.20 -36.07 2.96
N SER A 2 -25.72 -36.78 3.98
CA SER A 2 -25.18 -36.75 5.35
C SER A 2 -23.87 -37.52 5.40
N LEU A 3 -22.80 -36.90 5.85
CA LEU A 3 -21.53 -37.58 6.17
C LEU A 3 -21.78 -38.52 7.39
N LYS A 4 -21.37 -39.78 7.31
CA LYS A 4 -21.49 -40.72 8.41
C LYS A 4 -20.64 -40.32 9.61
N GLU A 5 -21.13 -40.51 10.82
CA GLU A 5 -20.48 -40.16 12.09
C GLU A 5 -19.05 -40.71 12.23
N GLU A 6 -18.73 -41.84 11.62
CA GLU A 6 -17.38 -42.41 11.58
C GLU A 6 -16.29 -41.52 10.96
N GLN A 7 -16.65 -40.64 10.02
CA GLN A 7 -15.70 -39.70 9.39
C GLN A 7 -15.44 -38.49 10.27
N LEU A 8 -16.35 -38.13 11.13
CA LEU A 8 -16.19 -37.03 12.07
C LEU A 8 -15.25 -37.41 13.24
N GLU A 9 -15.33 -38.66 13.72
CA GLU A 9 -14.45 -39.17 14.77
C GLU A 9 -12.97 -39.30 14.30
N ALA A 10 -12.75 -39.65 13.03
CA ALA A 10 -11.39 -39.72 12.48
C ALA A 10 -10.69 -38.36 12.41
N LEU A 11 -11.42 -37.28 12.12
CA LEU A 11 -10.89 -35.91 12.10
C LEU A 11 -10.55 -35.36 13.52
N LEU A 12 -11.27 -35.85 14.56
CA LEU A 12 -11.06 -35.43 15.94
C LEU A 12 -9.86 -36.15 16.62
N ARG A 13 -9.42 -37.29 16.09
CA ARG A 13 -8.27 -38.05 16.63
C ARG A 13 -6.91 -37.50 16.15
N VAL A 14 -6.84 -36.79 15.03
CA VAL A 14 -5.58 -36.22 14.51
C VAL A 14 -5.14 -34.97 15.28
N ASN A 15 -6.02 -34.35 16.07
CA ASN A 15 -5.76 -33.08 16.74
C ASN A 15 -5.37 -33.19 18.22
N ARG A 16 -4.99 -34.39 18.74
CA ARG A 16 -4.62 -34.62 20.15
C ARG A 16 -3.18 -35.11 20.33
N GLY A 17 -2.25 -34.61 19.56
CA GLY A 17 -0.87 -35.05 19.65
C GLY A 17 0.16 -33.98 19.41
N CYS A 18 0.13 -32.86 20.15
CA CYS A 18 1.30 -32.01 20.36
C CYS A 18 1.05 -31.07 21.55
N ALA A 19 1.47 -31.48 22.72
CA ALA A 19 1.65 -30.60 23.85
C ALA A 19 3.03 -29.92 23.69
N PRO A 20 3.19 -28.60 23.92
CA PRO A 20 4.49 -27.97 23.88
C PRO A 20 5.25 -28.22 25.21
N ASP A 21 6.49 -28.67 25.07
CA ASP A 21 7.47 -28.77 26.17
C ASP A 21 7.73 -27.39 26.79
N ARG A 22 7.65 -27.37 28.09
CA ARG A 22 7.94 -26.20 28.93
C ARG A 22 9.45 -26.02 29.01
N ILE A 23 10.01 -25.04 28.32
CA ILE A 23 11.40 -24.60 28.50
C ILE A 23 11.46 -23.61 29.66
N GLU A 24 12.02 -24.04 30.77
CA GLU A 24 12.42 -23.17 31.90
C GLU A 24 13.63 -22.32 31.47
N HIS A 25 13.42 -21.02 31.33
CA HIS A 25 14.52 -20.06 31.20
C HIS A 25 15.03 -19.66 32.58
N THR A 26 16.18 -20.23 32.97
CA THR A 26 17.03 -19.72 34.04
C THR A 26 17.57 -18.34 33.67
N MET A 27 17.18 -17.32 34.42
CA MET A 27 17.78 -15.99 34.36
C MET A 27 19.22 -16.07 34.87
N ARG A 28 20.18 -15.72 33.98
CA ARG A 28 21.56 -15.37 34.41
C ARG A 28 21.63 -13.85 34.48
N GLU A 29 21.86 -13.37 35.68
CA GLU A 29 22.24 -11.99 35.97
C GLU A 29 23.62 -11.71 35.36
N THR A 30 23.75 -10.61 34.62
CA THR A 30 25.05 -10.05 34.18
C THR A 30 25.44 -8.89 35.09
N PRO A 31 26.74 -8.74 35.41
CA PRO A 31 27.21 -7.75 36.38
C PRO A 31 27.23 -6.33 35.80
N ASN A 32 27.00 -5.35 36.71
CA ASN A 32 27.05 -3.90 36.51
C ASN A 32 28.34 -3.43 35.83
N GLU A 33 28.21 -2.65 34.77
CA GLU A 33 29.25 -1.73 34.27
C GLU A 33 29.06 -0.35 34.91
N PRO A 34 30.15 0.36 35.26
CA PRO A 34 30.08 1.64 35.94
C PRO A 34 29.90 2.82 35.01
N GLU A 35 29.09 3.79 35.40
CA GLU A 35 28.86 5.08 34.73
C GLU A 35 30.16 5.93 34.63
N PRO A 36 30.36 6.67 33.53
CA PRO A 36 31.43 7.64 33.42
C PRO A 36 31.08 8.95 34.14
N LYS A 37 31.99 9.38 35.03
CA LYS A 37 31.92 10.61 35.82
C LYS A 37 32.03 11.86 34.94
N GLU A 38 31.13 12.82 35.16
CA GLU A 38 31.26 14.21 34.70
C GLU A 38 32.51 14.87 35.26
N SER A 39 33.33 15.41 34.35
CA SER A 39 34.46 16.28 34.71
C SER A 39 34.11 17.74 34.38
N SER A 40 33.84 18.45 35.47
CA SER A 40 33.78 19.92 35.50
C SER A 40 35.18 20.51 35.23
N MET A 41 35.29 21.42 34.27
CA MET A 41 36.40 22.42 34.25
C MET A 41 35.87 23.79 33.86
N GLN A 42 35.75 24.64 34.91
CA GLN A 42 35.71 26.09 34.79
C GLN A 42 37.11 26.60 34.45
N GLY A 43 37.21 27.58 33.59
CA GLY A 43 38.46 28.25 33.31
C GLY A 43 38.28 29.47 32.39
N MET A 44 38.05 30.64 33.00
CA MET A 44 38.02 31.96 32.38
C MET A 44 39.35 32.27 31.68
N THR A 45 39.31 32.90 30.50
CA THR A 45 40.13 34.10 30.24
C THR A 45 39.52 34.92 29.11
N LYS A 46 39.29 36.20 29.39
CA LYS A 46 38.95 37.25 28.47
C LYS A 46 40.22 37.69 27.73
N THR A 47 40.19 37.81 26.42
CA THR A 47 41.09 38.73 25.70
C THR A 47 40.36 39.30 24.48
N ALA A 48 40.56 40.58 24.28
CA ALA A 48 39.81 41.47 23.43
C ALA A 48 40.29 41.48 21.96
N CYS A 49 39.36 41.88 21.12
CA CYS A 49 39.45 42.66 19.89
C CYS A 49 40.52 42.35 18.83
N LEU A 50 40.02 42.04 17.64
CA LEU A 50 40.43 42.76 16.42
C LEU A 50 39.36 42.56 15.33
N VAL A 51 38.80 43.68 14.89
CA VAL A 51 37.86 43.75 13.76
C VAL A 51 38.69 43.61 12.48
N ALA A 52 38.54 42.49 11.80
CA ALA A 52 38.96 42.34 10.41
C ALA A 52 37.68 42.13 9.58
N ALA A 53 37.32 43.15 8.79
CA ALA A 53 36.30 43.08 7.79
C ALA A 53 36.75 42.10 6.69
N GLY A 54 36.42 40.86 6.79
CA GLY A 54 36.59 39.82 5.77
C GLY A 54 35.29 39.64 5.03
N LEU A 55 35.29 39.81 3.72
CA LEU A 55 34.22 39.41 2.80
C LEU A 55 33.83 37.96 3.06
N VAL A 56 32.71 37.76 3.74
CA VAL A 56 32.07 36.45 3.85
C VAL A 56 31.45 36.15 2.50
N GLY A 57 32.20 35.44 1.67
CA GLY A 57 31.65 34.78 0.51
C GLY A 57 30.57 33.81 1.03
N ILE A 58 29.31 34.09 0.68
CA ILE A 58 28.20 33.16 0.86
C ILE A 58 28.52 31.96 -0.05
N VAL A 59 29.23 30.96 0.49
CA VAL A 59 29.25 29.63 -0.09
C VAL A 59 27.83 29.14 0.12
N GLY A 60 26.97 29.37 -0.86
CA GLY A 60 25.67 28.75 -0.95
C GLY A 60 25.91 27.26 -0.89
N CYS A 61 25.51 26.61 0.21
CA CYS A 61 25.26 25.19 0.18
C CYS A 61 24.23 24.97 -0.92
N ALA A 62 24.69 24.62 -2.13
CA ALA A 62 23.88 23.98 -3.13
C ALA A 62 23.44 22.68 -2.47
N GLY A 63 22.33 22.73 -1.73
CA GLY A 63 21.64 21.55 -1.30
C GLY A 63 21.47 20.73 -2.56
N MET A 64 22.01 19.53 -2.60
CA MET A 64 21.68 18.54 -3.62
C MET A 64 20.16 18.38 -3.55
N GLN A 65 19.49 19.14 -4.39
CA GLN A 65 18.06 19.03 -4.62
C GLN A 65 17.90 17.62 -5.18
N GLN A 66 17.47 16.70 -4.32
CA GLN A 66 17.03 15.41 -4.83
C GLN A 66 16.07 15.70 -5.98
N PRO A 67 16.17 14.98 -7.10
CA PRO A 67 15.25 15.19 -8.20
C PRO A 67 13.85 15.10 -7.61
N GLY A 68 13.13 16.22 -7.57
CA GLY A 68 11.77 16.23 -7.12
C GLY A 68 10.98 15.26 -7.99
N PRO A 69 9.82 14.73 -7.54
CA PRO A 69 9.06 13.69 -8.23
C PRO A 69 8.45 14.16 -9.57
N GLY A 70 9.02 15.15 -10.23
CA GLY A 70 8.57 15.67 -11.52
C GLY A 70 8.48 14.65 -12.64
N GLY A 71 9.11 13.48 -12.46
CA GLY A 71 8.97 12.31 -13.34
C GLY A 71 8.03 11.22 -12.82
N MET A 72 7.48 11.36 -11.60
CA MET A 72 6.56 10.39 -11.03
C MET A 72 5.24 10.37 -11.79
N THR A 73 4.77 9.18 -12.14
CA THR A 73 3.49 8.95 -12.80
C THR A 73 2.72 7.78 -12.19
N PHE A 74 3.23 7.19 -11.10
CA PHE A 74 2.63 6.11 -10.34
C PHE A 74 3.04 6.20 -8.87
N PHE A 75 2.09 5.89 -7.98
CA PHE A 75 2.35 5.63 -6.56
C PHE A 75 1.24 4.78 -5.93
N VAL A 76 1.53 4.17 -4.77
CA VAL A 76 0.54 3.64 -3.83
C VAL A 76 0.22 4.75 -2.84
N THR A 77 -1.03 5.01 -2.52
CA THR A 77 -1.38 6.06 -1.55
C THR A 77 -0.72 5.77 -0.19
N SER A 78 -0.09 6.76 0.43
CA SER A 78 0.51 6.61 1.77
C SER A 78 -0.54 6.46 2.87
N VAL A 79 -1.77 6.90 2.59
CA VAL A 79 -2.92 6.87 3.48
C VAL A 79 -4.20 6.68 2.66
N GLY A 80 -5.14 5.90 3.18
CA GLY A 80 -6.48 5.76 2.62
C GLY A 80 -7.41 6.90 3.03
N SER A 81 -8.69 6.82 2.63
CA SER A 81 -9.71 7.82 3.01
C SER A 81 -10.02 7.88 4.51
N GLY A 82 -9.61 6.85 5.27
CA GLY A 82 -9.99 6.64 6.67
C GLY A 82 -11.42 6.08 6.85
N LYS A 83 -12.16 5.91 5.75
CA LYS A 83 -13.55 5.43 5.74
C LYS A 83 -13.71 4.07 5.08
N GLY A 84 -12.64 3.27 5.06
CA GLY A 84 -12.63 1.96 4.39
C GLY A 84 -12.84 2.07 2.89
N GLY A 85 -13.81 1.35 2.36
CA GLY A 85 -14.19 1.36 0.94
C GLY A 85 -15.01 2.59 0.51
N ASP A 86 -15.44 3.45 1.44
CA ASP A 86 -16.05 4.74 1.09
C ASP A 86 -14.95 5.74 0.71
N LEU A 87 -14.71 5.87 -0.56
CA LEU A 87 -13.76 6.82 -1.14
C LEU A 87 -14.46 8.08 -1.70
N GLY A 88 -15.80 8.17 -1.57
CA GLY A 88 -16.61 9.19 -2.24
C GLY A 88 -16.75 8.93 -3.75
N GLY A 89 -16.86 7.66 -4.12
CA GLY A 89 -16.88 7.20 -5.51
C GLY A 89 -15.52 7.33 -6.21
N LEU A 90 -15.50 7.13 -7.54
CA LEU A 90 -14.28 7.32 -8.35
C LEU A 90 -13.76 8.75 -8.27
N GLU A 91 -14.64 9.74 -8.27
CA GLU A 91 -14.24 11.15 -8.19
C GLU A 91 -13.55 11.47 -6.87
N GLY A 92 -14.05 10.95 -5.75
CA GLY A 92 -13.43 11.12 -4.45
C GLY A 92 -12.05 10.49 -4.39
N ALA A 93 -11.90 9.27 -4.92
CA ALA A 93 -10.62 8.59 -5.04
C ALA A 93 -9.63 9.36 -5.93
N ASP A 94 -10.09 9.90 -7.07
CA ASP A 94 -9.25 10.72 -7.95
C ASP A 94 -8.77 12.00 -7.27
N ARG A 95 -9.68 12.70 -6.55
CA ARG A 95 -9.29 13.88 -5.76
C ARG A 95 -8.26 13.53 -4.69
N HIS A 96 -8.37 12.36 -4.07
CA HIS A 96 -7.39 11.89 -3.10
C HIS A 96 -6.03 11.65 -3.74
N CYS A 97 -5.97 10.95 -4.89
CA CYS A 97 -4.75 10.80 -5.68
C CYS A 97 -4.14 12.15 -6.06
N GLN A 98 -4.95 13.08 -6.57
CA GLN A 98 -4.50 14.42 -6.97
C GLN A 98 -3.92 15.20 -5.79
N SER A 99 -4.57 15.14 -4.63
CA SER A 99 -4.14 15.83 -3.40
C SER A 99 -2.79 15.31 -2.90
N LEU A 100 -2.61 13.97 -2.86
CA LEU A 100 -1.34 13.36 -2.44
C LEU A 100 -0.21 13.68 -3.42
N ALA A 101 -0.49 13.60 -4.72
CA ALA A 101 0.46 13.96 -5.77
C ALA A 101 0.86 15.44 -5.68
N GLN A 102 -0.10 16.34 -5.43
CA GLN A 102 0.17 17.77 -5.25
C GLN A 102 1.05 18.03 -4.03
N ALA A 103 0.75 17.39 -2.90
CA ALA A 103 1.55 17.49 -1.67
C ALA A 103 2.98 16.95 -1.86
N ALA A 104 3.20 16.04 -2.81
CA ALA A 104 4.50 15.49 -3.18
C ALA A 104 5.18 16.25 -4.33
N GLY A 105 4.63 17.39 -4.82
CA GLY A 105 5.20 18.19 -5.89
C GLY A 105 4.96 17.64 -7.31
N ALA A 106 4.05 16.69 -7.48
CA ALA A 106 3.67 16.08 -8.77
C ALA A 106 2.24 16.45 -9.21
N GLY A 107 1.68 17.54 -8.67
CA GLY A 107 0.29 17.95 -8.90
C GLY A 107 -0.01 18.53 -10.28
N ASN A 108 1.00 18.72 -11.13
CA ASN A 108 0.86 19.26 -12.50
C ASN A 108 0.33 18.24 -13.53
N ARG A 109 -0.01 17.01 -13.08
CA ARG A 109 -0.59 15.93 -13.89
C ARG A 109 -2.02 15.66 -13.45
N THR A 110 -2.81 15.02 -14.31
CA THR A 110 -4.14 14.49 -13.95
C THR A 110 -3.97 13.11 -13.33
N TRP A 111 -4.26 12.99 -12.06
CA TRP A 111 -4.13 11.73 -11.33
C TRP A 111 -5.46 10.98 -11.24
N ARG A 112 -5.42 9.68 -11.46
CA ARG A 112 -6.56 8.77 -11.41
C ARG A 112 -6.28 7.58 -10.51
N ALA A 113 -7.27 7.22 -9.71
CA ALA A 113 -7.23 5.98 -8.94
C ALA A 113 -7.45 4.77 -9.87
N TYR A 114 -6.66 3.72 -9.71
CA TYR A 114 -6.85 2.43 -10.39
C TYR A 114 -7.97 1.65 -9.70
N LEU A 115 -9.19 1.96 -10.03
CA LEU A 115 -10.39 1.40 -9.43
C LEU A 115 -11.42 1.10 -10.52
N SER A 116 -11.97 -0.12 -10.52
CA SER A 116 -13.14 -0.44 -11.34
C SER A 116 -14.44 -0.13 -10.60
N THR A 117 -15.54 0.02 -11.34
CA THR A 117 -16.90 -0.02 -10.81
C THR A 117 -17.64 -1.22 -11.36
N GLN A 118 -18.73 -1.64 -10.73
CA GLN A 118 -19.61 -2.67 -11.25
C GLN A 118 -20.89 -2.07 -11.81
N ALA A 119 -21.40 -2.69 -12.85
CA ALA A 119 -22.70 -2.37 -13.42
C ALA A 119 -23.82 -2.61 -12.38
N PRO A 120 -24.93 -1.83 -12.42
CA PRO A 120 -26.06 -2.01 -11.51
C PRO A 120 -26.82 -3.32 -11.72
N ARG A 121 -26.65 -3.96 -12.88
CA ARG A 121 -27.22 -5.26 -13.26
C ARG A 121 -26.39 -5.96 -14.32
N LEU A 122 -26.61 -7.23 -14.52
CA LEU A 122 -25.93 -8.02 -15.55
C LEU A 122 -26.20 -7.43 -16.95
N ASN A 123 -25.15 -7.36 -17.77
CA ASN A 123 -25.16 -6.80 -19.14
C ASN A 123 -25.51 -5.30 -19.23
N ASP A 124 -25.52 -4.57 -18.14
CA ASP A 124 -25.61 -3.12 -18.18
C ASP A 124 -24.23 -2.54 -18.54
N PRO A 125 -24.14 -1.60 -19.48
CA PRO A 125 -22.87 -1.00 -19.89
C PRO A 125 -22.34 0.05 -18.91
N ASN A 126 -23.10 0.43 -17.88
CA ASN A 126 -22.72 1.46 -16.93
C ASN A 126 -21.74 0.94 -15.87
N PHE A 127 -20.53 0.69 -16.28
CA PHE A 127 -19.40 0.35 -15.45
C PHE A 127 -18.11 0.98 -15.97
N VAL A 128 -17.09 0.98 -15.16
CA VAL A 128 -15.77 1.53 -15.51
C VAL A 128 -14.71 0.46 -15.22
N ASN A 129 -13.85 0.19 -16.19
CA ASN A 129 -12.66 -0.62 -15.99
C ASN A 129 -11.52 0.23 -15.43
N ALA A 130 -10.80 -0.27 -14.46
CA ALA A 130 -9.66 0.43 -13.90
C ALA A 130 -8.58 0.70 -14.95
N ARG A 131 -8.33 -0.27 -15.85
CA ARG A 131 -7.33 -0.18 -16.90
C ARG A 131 -7.57 0.97 -17.90
N ASP A 132 -8.83 1.35 -18.11
CA ASP A 132 -9.20 2.37 -19.09
C ASP A 132 -9.10 3.80 -18.54
N ARG A 133 -8.81 3.95 -17.23
CA ARG A 133 -8.77 5.25 -16.55
C ARG A 133 -7.38 5.84 -16.42
N ILE A 134 -6.35 5.03 -16.53
CA ILE A 134 -4.99 5.36 -16.07
C ILE A 134 -4.08 5.90 -17.20
N GLY A 135 -4.60 6.10 -18.40
CA GLY A 135 -3.79 6.52 -19.57
C GLY A 135 -3.03 5.36 -20.20
N THR A 136 -1.96 5.67 -20.91
CA THR A 136 -1.22 4.69 -21.74
C THR A 136 0.17 4.33 -21.20
N GLY A 137 0.69 5.06 -20.20
CA GLY A 137 2.04 4.91 -19.69
C GLY A 137 3.10 5.65 -20.54
N PRO A 138 4.40 5.45 -20.33
CA PRO A 138 4.98 4.63 -19.27
C PRO A 138 4.79 5.23 -17.87
N TRP A 139 4.60 4.37 -16.88
CA TRP A 139 4.46 4.83 -15.49
C TRP A 139 5.75 4.60 -14.70
N ARG A 140 6.08 5.58 -13.87
CA ARG A 140 7.29 5.61 -13.04
C ARG A 140 6.94 5.94 -11.59
N ASN A 141 7.60 5.28 -10.65
CA ASN A 141 7.50 5.62 -9.24
C ASN A 141 8.26 6.93 -8.91
N ALA A 142 8.21 7.35 -7.65
CA ALA A 142 8.84 8.58 -7.17
C ALA A 142 10.39 8.58 -7.30
N LYS A 143 11.02 7.42 -7.50
CA LYS A 143 12.46 7.27 -7.77
C LYS A 143 12.79 7.24 -9.27
N GLY A 144 11.79 7.36 -10.14
CA GLY A 144 11.96 7.33 -11.59
C GLY A 144 12.03 5.93 -12.19
N GLU A 145 11.88 4.87 -11.39
CA GLU A 145 11.88 3.49 -11.87
C GLU A 145 10.60 3.19 -12.65
N VAL A 146 10.73 2.56 -13.81
CA VAL A 146 9.59 2.18 -14.64
C VAL A 146 8.84 1.04 -13.97
N ILE A 147 7.54 1.25 -13.73
CA ILE A 147 6.62 0.24 -13.21
C ILE A 147 6.05 -0.60 -14.36
N ALA A 148 5.62 0.07 -15.42
CA ALA A 148 5.16 -0.55 -16.65
C ALA A 148 5.26 0.45 -17.81
N ARG A 149 5.40 -0.06 -19.04
CA ARG A 149 5.54 0.74 -20.25
C ARG A 149 4.21 1.03 -20.94
N SER A 150 3.22 0.15 -20.71
CA SER A 150 1.87 0.27 -21.28
C SER A 150 0.85 -0.42 -20.37
N VAL A 151 -0.44 -0.32 -20.72
CA VAL A 151 -1.52 -1.03 -20.01
C VAL A 151 -1.33 -2.55 -20.10
N GLU A 152 -0.91 -3.08 -21.25
CA GLU A 152 -0.65 -4.51 -21.45
C GLU A 152 0.55 -4.98 -20.61
N ASP A 153 1.64 -4.18 -20.58
CA ASP A 153 2.81 -4.46 -19.77
C ASP A 153 2.46 -4.48 -18.28
N LEU A 154 1.64 -3.54 -17.81
CA LEU A 154 1.18 -3.46 -16.42
C LEU A 154 0.42 -4.73 -15.97
N HIS A 155 -0.40 -5.29 -16.86
CA HIS A 155 -1.21 -6.49 -16.59
C HIS A 155 -0.51 -7.80 -16.98
N SER A 156 0.73 -7.72 -17.43
CA SER A 156 1.55 -8.90 -17.74
C SER A 156 2.27 -9.45 -16.50
N ALA A 157 2.77 -10.67 -16.62
CA ALA A 157 3.64 -11.26 -15.59
C ALA A 157 4.98 -10.52 -15.46
N GLY A 158 5.39 -9.77 -16.48
CA GLY A 158 6.65 -9.03 -16.53
C GLY A 158 6.59 -7.62 -15.97
N SER A 159 5.43 -7.14 -15.51
CA SER A 159 5.34 -5.80 -14.94
C SER A 159 6.23 -5.66 -13.70
N ASN A 160 6.85 -4.49 -13.55
CA ASN A 160 7.77 -4.21 -12.45
C ASN A 160 7.06 -3.69 -11.19
N LEU A 161 5.75 -3.94 -11.05
CA LEU A 161 5.00 -3.63 -9.85
C LEU A 161 5.22 -4.74 -8.83
N LYS A 162 5.99 -4.45 -7.79
CA LYS A 162 6.40 -5.37 -6.73
C LYS A 162 6.83 -4.58 -5.48
N LYS A 163 7.19 -5.28 -4.40
CA LYS A 163 7.54 -4.67 -3.11
C LYS A 163 8.54 -3.51 -3.21
N GLU A 164 9.60 -3.68 -3.99
CA GLU A 164 10.69 -2.71 -4.06
C GLU A 164 10.32 -1.45 -4.84
N THR A 165 9.34 -1.55 -5.73
CA THR A 165 9.00 -0.50 -6.69
C THR A 165 7.64 0.15 -6.44
N ALA A 166 6.73 -0.52 -5.72
CA ALA A 166 5.43 0.02 -5.31
C ALA A 166 5.61 0.98 -4.12
N LEU A 167 6.10 2.18 -4.41
CA LEU A 167 6.37 3.22 -3.43
C LEU A 167 5.17 4.15 -3.27
N ASP A 168 5.10 4.84 -2.12
CA ASP A 168 4.14 5.92 -1.91
C ASP A 168 4.51 7.18 -2.71
N GLU A 169 3.67 8.21 -2.68
CA GLU A 169 3.87 9.48 -3.39
C GLU A 169 5.14 10.24 -2.95
N ARG A 170 5.73 9.87 -1.82
CA ARG A 170 6.98 10.45 -1.28
C ARG A 170 8.20 9.56 -1.51
N GLY A 171 8.04 8.46 -2.25
CA GLY A 171 9.11 7.50 -2.54
C GLY A 171 9.46 6.59 -1.37
N ARG A 172 8.59 6.45 -0.37
CA ARG A 172 8.77 5.56 0.77
C ARG A 172 8.17 4.18 0.47
N PRO A 173 8.76 3.11 1.00
CA PRO A 173 8.16 1.78 0.88
C PRO A 173 6.84 1.69 1.64
N VAL A 174 5.89 0.94 1.08
CA VAL A 174 4.66 0.54 1.75
C VAL A 174 4.91 -0.76 2.49
N ASN A 175 4.32 -0.92 3.67
CA ASN A 175 4.46 -2.14 4.45
C ASN A 175 3.86 -3.34 3.71
N SER A 176 4.66 -4.38 3.57
CA SER A 176 4.30 -5.64 2.92
C SER A 176 3.60 -6.61 3.88
N ARG A 177 3.26 -7.79 3.36
CA ARG A 177 2.59 -8.87 4.12
C ARG A 177 3.33 -9.27 5.40
N THR A 178 4.66 -9.22 5.41
CA THR A 178 5.51 -9.64 6.55
C THR A 178 5.85 -8.51 7.50
N GLU A 179 5.40 -7.29 7.24
CA GLU A 179 5.68 -6.11 8.06
C GLU A 179 4.48 -5.74 8.93
N THR A 180 4.71 -5.02 10.02
CA THR A 180 3.66 -4.59 10.96
C THR A 180 3.54 -3.07 10.98
N PRO A 181 2.34 -2.50 10.80
CA PRO A 181 1.12 -3.21 10.37
C PRO A 181 1.21 -3.68 8.93
N ASN A 182 0.59 -4.85 8.63
CA ASN A 182 0.46 -5.33 7.27
C ASN A 182 -0.47 -4.37 6.47
N LYS A 183 -0.04 -3.95 5.26
CA LYS A 183 -0.79 -3.02 4.39
C LYS A 183 -0.73 -3.44 2.93
N HIS A 184 -0.49 -4.72 2.65
CA HIS A 184 -0.22 -5.18 1.29
C HIS A 184 -1.45 -5.33 0.40
N ASP A 185 -2.65 -5.39 0.99
CA ASP A 185 -3.91 -5.42 0.24
C ASP A 185 -4.26 -4.02 -0.26
N ILE A 186 -4.24 -3.84 -1.55
CA ILE A 186 -4.56 -2.58 -2.21
C ILE A 186 -5.93 -2.70 -2.87
N LEU A 187 -6.83 -1.76 -2.60
CA LEU A 187 -8.18 -1.72 -3.19
C LEU A 187 -8.10 -1.49 -4.70
N THR A 188 -8.83 -2.29 -5.48
CA THR A 188 -8.86 -2.20 -6.94
C THR A 188 -10.24 -2.42 -7.55
N GLY A 189 -11.04 -3.31 -6.98
CA GLY A 189 -12.34 -3.72 -7.56
C GLY A 189 -12.22 -4.33 -8.96
N SER A 190 -11.05 -4.85 -9.32
CA SER A 190 -10.72 -5.25 -10.69
C SER A 190 -10.43 -6.72 -10.82
N ARG A 191 -10.70 -7.29 -12.00
CA ARG A 191 -10.21 -8.59 -12.43
C ARG A 191 -8.71 -8.50 -12.79
N PRO A 192 -8.02 -9.65 -12.96
CA PRO A 192 -6.57 -9.64 -13.25
C PRO A 192 -6.16 -8.82 -14.46
N ASP A 193 -7.02 -8.75 -15.48
CA ASP A 193 -6.80 -7.97 -16.71
C ASP A 193 -7.15 -6.47 -16.57
N GLY A 194 -7.56 -6.02 -15.37
CA GLY A 194 -7.94 -4.64 -15.08
C GLY A 194 -9.36 -4.27 -15.49
N THR A 195 -10.17 -5.25 -15.92
CA THR A 195 -11.58 -5.03 -16.25
C THR A 195 -12.46 -5.16 -15.00
N ALA A 196 -13.69 -4.62 -15.12
CA ALA A 196 -14.69 -4.68 -14.06
C ALA A 196 -15.24 -6.09 -13.84
N PHE A 197 -15.65 -6.40 -12.61
CA PHE A 197 -16.49 -7.56 -12.35
C PHE A 197 -17.89 -7.35 -12.91
N PRO A 198 -18.61 -8.44 -13.32
CA PRO A 198 -19.99 -8.32 -13.75
C PRO A 198 -20.90 -7.78 -12.65
N GLY A 199 -21.98 -7.11 -13.03
CA GLY A 199 -23.03 -6.72 -12.10
C GLY A 199 -23.84 -7.91 -11.57
N PRO A 200 -24.82 -7.65 -10.70
CA PRO A 200 -25.68 -8.70 -10.13
C PRO A 200 -26.18 -9.71 -11.18
N PRO A 201 -26.26 -11.02 -10.87
CA PRO A 201 -26.23 -11.60 -9.51
C PRO A 201 -24.85 -11.85 -8.91
N PHE A 202 -23.77 -11.42 -9.57
CA PHE A 202 -22.44 -11.52 -8.99
C PHE A 202 -22.28 -10.58 -7.78
N GLY A 203 -21.49 -10.99 -6.79
CA GLY A 203 -21.26 -10.22 -5.58
C GLY A 203 -20.62 -8.86 -5.87
N ASP A 204 -20.91 -7.88 -5.02
CA ASP A 204 -20.25 -6.58 -5.06
C ASP A 204 -18.76 -6.73 -4.69
N MET A 205 -17.90 -6.26 -5.57
CA MET A 205 -16.44 -6.26 -5.41
C MET A 205 -15.84 -4.85 -5.38
N THR A 206 -16.68 -3.84 -5.13
CA THR A 206 -16.33 -2.43 -5.23
C THR A 206 -16.81 -1.59 -4.07
N CYS A 207 -17.30 -2.22 -2.99
CA CYS A 207 -17.94 -1.51 -1.87
C CYS A 207 -19.00 -0.48 -2.36
N GLY A 208 -19.93 -0.95 -3.21
CA GLY A 208 -20.97 -0.11 -3.78
C GLY A 208 -20.42 1.01 -4.66
N ASN A 209 -19.50 0.67 -5.55
CA ASN A 209 -18.78 1.63 -6.38
C ASN A 209 -18.09 2.72 -5.56
N TRP A 210 -17.42 2.29 -4.48
CA TRP A 210 -16.59 3.12 -3.60
C TRP A 210 -17.35 4.16 -2.79
N THR A 211 -18.61 3.83 -2.43
CA THR A 211 -19.48 4.68 -1.62
C THR A 211 -19.90 4.07 -0.30
N LYS A 212 -19.45 2.83 0.00
CA LYS A 212 -19.77 2.12 1.23
C LYS A 212 -18.55 1.94 2.12
N GLY A 213 -18.67 2.30 3.40
CA GLY A 213 -17.67 2.12 4.45
C GLY A 213 -18.17 1.31 5.64
N GLY A 214 -19.28 0.58 5.48
CA GLY A 214 -19.87 -0.27 6.53
C GLY A 214 -19.28 -1.67 6.60
N ALA A 215 -19.81 -2.49 7.51
CA ALA A 215 -19.34 -3.86 7.71
C ALA A 215 -19.69 -4.80 6.55
N ASP A 216 -20.73 -4.47 5.79
CA ASP A 216 -21.26 -5.29 4.68
C ASP A 216 -20.58 -4.95 3.35
N GLY A 217 -20.74 -5.87 2.37
CA GLY A 217 -20.14 -5.74 1.05
C GLY A 217 -18.71 -6.25 1.01
N ALA A 218 -18.04 -6.03 -0.10
CA ALA A 218 -16.64 -6.36 -0.29
C ALA A 218 -16.01 -5.48 -1.37
N ALA A 219 -14.70 -5.39 -1.37
CA ALA A 219 -13.91 -4.85 -2.45
C ALA A 219 -12.82 -5.86 -2.84
N MET A 220 -12.61 -6.07 -4.14
CA MET A 220 -11.46 -6.83 -4.61
C MET A 220 -10.19 -6.06 -4.29
N THR A 221 -9.18 -6.79 -3.78
CA THR A 221 -7.85 -6.28 -3.49
C THR A 221 -6.79 -6.94 -4.35
N GLY A 222 -5.61 -6.33 -4.41
CA GLY A 222 -4.42 -6.94 -4.97
C GLY A 222 -3.24 -6.80 -4.01
N HIS A 223 -2.28 -7.71 -4.14
CA HIS A 223 -1.07 -7.75 -3.32
C HIS A 223 0.07 -7.05 -4.07
N PHE A 224 0.36 -5.79 -3.71
CA PHE A 224 1.40 -5.02 -4.41
C PHE A 224 2.79 -5.67 -4.32
N ASP A 225 3.04 -6.40 -3.24
CA ASP A 225 4.29 -7.10 -2.97
C ASP A 225 4.36 -8.50 -3.62
N ARG A 226 3.34 -8.90 -4.38
CA ARG A 226 3.21 -10.22 -5.02
C ARG A 226 3.34 -11.38 -4.03
N ALA A 227 3.06 -11.16 -2.74
CA ALA A 227 3.16 -12.17 -1.70
C ALA A 227 1.78 -12.63 -1.26
N GLY A 228 1.57 -13.94 -1.21
CA GLY A 228 0.33 -14.56 -0.77
C GLY A 228 0.57 -15.73 0.19
N PRO A 229 -0.48 -16.35 0.73
CA PRO A 229 -0.35 -17.52 1.61
C PRO A 229 0.20 -18.75 0.87
N ILE A 230 0.03 -18.78 -0.45
CA ILE A 230 0.54 -19.83 -1.35
C ILE A 230 1.06 -19.19 -2.62
N ASN A 231 1.92 -19.90 -3.34
CA ASN A 231 2.38 -19.48 -4.66
C ASN A 231 1.36 -19.88 -5.73
N SER A 232 0.42 -19.00 -6.00
CA SER A 232 -0.61 -19.18 -7.05
C SER A 232 -0.93 -17.85 -7.73
N PRO A 233 -1.43 -17.86 -8.98
CA PRO A 233 -1.70 -16.62 -9.73
C PRO A 233 -2.62 -15.64 -9.01
N TRP A 234 -3.64 -16.13 -8.30
CA TRP A 234 -4.54 -15.25 -7.54
C TRP A 234 -3.84 -14.67 -6.31
N ALA A 235 -3.12 -15.49 -5.54
CA ALA A 235 -2.47 -15.06 -4.30
C ALA A 235 -1.30 -14.08 -4.53
N THR A 236 -0.74 -14.06 -5.75
CA THR A 236 0.36 -13.17 -6.14
C THR A 236 -0.08 -12.06 -7.11
N SER A 237 -1.38 -11.91 -7.35
CA SER A 237 -1.91 -10.87 -8.22
C SER A 237 -1.82 -9.49 -7.56
N TRP A 238 -1.23 -8.53 -8.26
CA TRP A 238 -1.10 -7.17 -7.75
C TRP A 238 -2.43 -6.41 -7.70
N ASN A 239 -3.44 -6.86 -8.47
CA ASN A 239 -4.71 -6.15 -8.62
C ASN A 239 -5.97 -7.01 -8.39
N SER A 240 -5.85 -8.33 -8.22
CA SER A 240 -7.00 -9.23 -8.12
C SER A 240 -6.66 -10.48 -7.32
N ALA A 241 -6.39 -10.31 -6.03
CA ALA A 241 -5.99 -11.39 -5.13
C ALA A 241 -7.20 -12.02 -4.41
N HIS A 242 -7.88 -11.25 -3.58
CA HIS A 242 -9.07 -11.68 -2.84
C HIS A 242 -9.95 -10.49 -2.45
N PRO A 243 -11.24 -10.71 -2.16
CA PRO A 243 -12.09 -9.67 -1.61
C PRO A 243 -11.78 -9.39 -0.13
N THR A 244 -12.10 -8.17 0.32
CA THR A 244 -12.12 -7.80 1.74
C THR A 244 -13.27 -8.52 2.47
N LEU A 245 -13.22 -8.57 3.80
CA LEU A 245 -14.29 -9.14 4.63
C LEU A 245 -15.51 -8.21 4.79
N GLY A 246 -15.45 -7.01 4.28
CA GLY A 246 -16.45 -5.95 4.33
C GLY A 246 -15.82 -4.64 3.89
N CYS A 247 -16.59 -3.55 3.96
CA CYS A 247 -16.15 -2.25 3.45
C CYS A 247 -15.62 -1.30 4.53
N SER A 248 -15.81 -1.60 5.83
CA SER A 248 -15.26 -0.77 6.90
C SER A 248 -13.76 -1.05 7.14
N MET A 249 -13.06 -0.12 7.79
CA MET A 249 -11.65 -0.30 8.14
C MET A 249 -11.42 -1.53 9.02
N GLU A 250 -12.36 -1.83 9.95
CA GLU A 250 -12.32 -3.01 10.83
C GLU A 250 -12.44 -4.33 10.04
N ARG A 251 -12.99 -4.28 8.83
CA ARG A 251 -13.17 -5.43 7.94
C ARG A 251 -12.08 -5.54 6.87
N ILE A 252 -11.42 -4.44 6.54
CA ILE A 252 -10.30 -4.38 5.58
C ILE A 252 -8.98 -4.79 6.25
N ARG A 253 -8.71 -4.31 7.47
CA ARG A 253 -7.44 -4.56 8.17
C ARG A 253 -7.13 -6.03 8.47
N PRO A 254 -8.09 -6.88 8.86
CA PRO A 254 -7.78 -8.27 9.17
C PRO A 254 -7.24 -9.08 7.98
N THR A 255 -7.49 -8.67 6.75
CA THR A 255 -6.94 -9.33 5.54
C THR A 255 -5.57 -8.80 5.14
N GLY A 256 -5.15 -7.67 5.70
CA GLY A 256 -3.85 -7.04 5.38
C GLY A 256 -3.98 -5.72 4.62
N GLY A 257 -5.17 -5.10 4.64
CA GLY A 257 -5.42 -3.81 4.01
C GLY A 257 -5.37 -2.64 4.99
N ASP A 258 -5.23 -1.43 4.46
CA ASP A 258 -5.38 -0.17 5.21
C ASP A 258 -6.16 0.88 4.39
N GLY A 259 -7.01 0.41 3.46
CA GLY A 259 -7.80 1.26 2.58
C GLY A 259 -6.96 2.01 1.53
N LEU A 260 -5.76 1.52 1.22
CA LEU A 260 -4.87 2.09 0.22
C LEU A 260 -5.30 1.68 -1.19
N PHE A 261 -4.93 2.50 -2.18
CA PHE A 261 -5.16 2.24 -3.60
C PHE A 261 -4.04 2.82 -4.47
N TYR A 262 -3.96 2.36 -5.72
CA TYR A 262 -2.96 2.86 -6.66
C TYR A 262 -3.42 4.13 -7.34
N CYS A 263 -2.49 5.05 -7.58
CA CYS A 263 -2.68 6.28 -8.32
C CYS A 263 -1.76 6.31 -9.54
N PHE A 264 -2.33 6.66 -10.69
CA PHE A 264 -1.64 6.78 -11.96
C PHE A 264 -1.87 8.15 -12.58
N ALA A 265 -0.84 8.74 -13.18
CA ALA A 265 -1.01 9.89 -14.05
C ALA A 265 -1.61 9.44 -15.39
N ALA A 266 -2.76 10.00 -15.75
CA ALA A 266 -3.51 9.63 -16.95
C ALA A 266 -3.02 10.39 -18.20
N ASN A 267 -2.11 11.35 -18.04
CA ASN A 267 -1.53 12.19 -19.10
C ASN A 267 -0.04 12.43 -18.90
#